data_0a2b04335be0bc730fe5fd5f1fa4ab9d
#
_entry.id   0a2b04335be0bc730fe5fd5f1fa4ab9d
#
_cell.length_a   1.000
_cell.length_b   1.000
_cell.length_c   1.000
_cell.angle_alpha   90.00
_cell.angle_beta   90.00
_cell.angle_gamma   90.00
#
_symmetry.space_group_name_H-M   'P 1'
#
loop_
_entity.id
_entity.type
_entity.pdbx_description
1 polymer ?
#
loop_
_entity_poly.entity_id
_entity_poly.type
_entity_poly.pdbx_seq_one_letter_code
_entity_poly.pdbx_strand_id
1 'polypeptide(L)'
;MHSKLEISLLYDFYGGLIPAPQQRAVELYVNDDLSLSEVAEILGISRQGVRDALNRASLKLNSYEQRLGLLREYRERLSAAEGIRSAVEAILTLTDDPAVRTQCGAILRYTDMMNERED
;
A
#
# COMPACT_ATOMS: atom_id res chain seq x y z
N MET A 1 -9.41 -15.14 -1.42
CA MET A 1 -9.35 -13.90 -0.64
C MET A 1 -7.93 -13.37 -0.65
N HIS A 2 -7.76 -12.10 -0.83
CA HIS A 2 -6.43 -11.48 -0.83
C HIS A 2 -5.80 -11.51 0.55
N SER A 3 -4.47 -11.44 0.61
CA SER A 3 -3.76 -11.34 1.89
C SER A 3 -4.15 -10.06 2.63
N LYS A 4 -3.94 -10.05 3.95
CA LYS A 4 -4.17 -8.84 4.76
C LYS A 4 -3.35 -7.66 4.27
N LEU A 5 -2.09 -7.88 3.86
CA LEU A 5 -1.24 -6.83 3.33
C LEU A 5 -1.82 -6.22 2.07
N GLU A 6 -2.31 -7.04 1.16
CA GLU A 6 -2.90 -6.56 -0.09
C GLU A 6 -4.19 -5.77 0.16
N ILE A 7 -5.04 -6.25 1.05
CA ILE A 7 -6.26 -5.53 1.44
C ILE A 7 -5.89 -4.18 2.09
N SER A 8 -4.86 -4.15 2.93
CA SER A 8 -4.38 -2.92 3.55
C SER A 8 -3.93 -1.89 2.51
N LEU A 9 -3.18 -2.33 1.50
CA LEU A 9 -2.74 -1.45 0.42
C LEU A 9 -3.91 -0.93 -0.41
N LEU A 10 -4.85 -1.79 -0.76
CA LEU A 10 -6.06 -1.38 -1.48
C LEU A 10 -6.89 -0.40 -0.65
N TYR A 11 -6.98 -0.64 0.64
CA TYR A 11 -7.70 0.25 1.55
C TYR A 11 -7.06 1.63 1.64
N ASP A 12 -5.73 1.71 1.62
CA ASP A 12 -5.02 3.00 1.61
C ASP A 12 -5.45 3.86 0.43
N PHE A 13 -5.66 3.26 -0.75
CA PHE A 13 -6.06 4.00 -1.95
C PHE A 13 -7.57 4.22 -2.05
N TYR A 14 -8.37 3.24 -1.66
CA TYR A 14 -9.80 3.22 -1.97
C TYR A 14 -10.71 3.16 -0.74
N GLY A 15 -10.13 3.13 0.46
CA GLY A 15 -10.92 2.91 1.69
C GLY A 15 -12.03 3.92 1.91
N GLY A 16 -11.82 5.17 1.49
CA GLY A 16 -12.84 6.21 1.62
C GLY A 16 -14.06 6.01 0.71
N LEU A 17 -13.99 5.08 -0.24
CA LEU A 17 -15.06 4.82 -1.20
C LEU A 17 -15.98 3.67 -0.78
N ILE A 18 -15.67 2.96 0.29
CA ILE A 18 -16.53 1.87 0.79
C ILE A 18 -17.35 2.33 1.98
N PRO A 19 -18.49 1.67 2.27
CA PRO A 19 -19.36 2.06 3.39
C PRO A 19 -18.67 2.00 4.75
N ALA A 20 -19.08 2.87 5.68
CA ALA A 20 -18.48 2.99 7.00
C ALA A 20 -18.39 1.67 7.77
N PRO A 21 -19.42 0.80 7.80
CA PRO A 21 -19.30 -0.49 8.50
C PRO A 21 -18.20 -1.38 7.94
N GLN A 22 -17.98 -1.37 6.61
CA GLN A 22 -16.91 -2.12 5.96
C GLN A 22 -15.56 -1.50 6.27
N GLN A 23 -15.45 -0.16 6.28
CA GLN A 23 -14.23 0.53 6.70
C GLN A 23 -13.81 0.10 8.10
N ARG A 24 -14.74 0.09 9.04
CA ARG A 24 -14.47 -0.30 10.43
C ARG A 24 -13.96 -1.74 10.52
N ALA A 25 -14.59 -2.65 9.80
CA ALA A 25 -14.18 -4.06 9.80
C ALA A 25 -12.75 -4.22 9.27
N VAL A 26 -12.42 -3.54 8.16
CA VAL A 26 -11.07 -3.60 7.58
C VAL A 26 -10.05 -2.98 8.53
N GLU A 27 -10.32 -1.81 9.08
CA GLU A 27 -9.39 -1.16 10.01
C GLU A 27 -9.07 -2.03 11.21
N LEU A 28 -10.08 -2.63 11.82
CA LEU A 28 -9.89 -3.46 13.00
C LEU A 28 -9.19 -4.77 12.69
N TYR A 29 -9.62 -5.46 11.64
CA TYR A 29 -9.11 -6.79 11.32
C TYR A 29 -7.74 -6.73 10.63
N VAL A 30 -7.55 -5.81 9.69
CA VAL A 30 -6.36 -5.75 8.86
C VAL A 30 -5.31 -4.82 9.46
N ASN A 31 -5.68 -3.58 9.79
CA ASN A 31 -4.70 -2.60 10.26
C ASN A 31 -4.35 -2.77 11.74
N ASP A 32 -5.34 -3.09 12.58
CA ASP A 32 -5.12 -3.31 14.01
C ASP A 32 -4.84 -4.77 14.35
N ASP A 33 -4.89 -5.65 13.35
CA ASP A 33 -4.57 -7.09 13.46
C ASP A 33 -5.38 -7.81 14.55
N LEU A 34 -6.64 -7.43 14.72
CA LEU A 34 -7.53 -8.10 15.67
C LEU A 34 -8.10 -9.39 15.07
N SER A 35 -8.46 -10.33 15.94
CA SER A 35 -9.13 -11.57 15.52
C SER A 35 -10.57 -11.29 15.08
N LEU A 36 -11.15 -12.21 14.32
CA LEU A 36 -12.57 -12.12 13.94
C LEU A 36 -13.47 -12.00 15.17
N SER A 37 -13.16 -12.74 16.24
CA SER A 37 -13.93 -12.69 17.49
C SER A 37 -13.85 -11.32 18.16
N GLU A 38 -12.64 -10.73 18.19
CA GLU A 38 -12.44 -9.40 18.77
C GLU A 38 -13.16 -8.33 17.97
N VAL A 39 -13.09 -8.39 16.64
CA VAL A 39 -13.80 -7.45 15.78
C VAL A 39 -15.32 -7.57 15.96
N ALA A 40 -15.82 -8.81 16.00
CA ALA A 40 -17.24 -9.07 16.22
C ALA A 40 -17.73 -8.47 17.53
N GLU A 41 -16.96 -8.62 18.60
CA GLU A 41 -17.29 -8.06 19.91
C GLU A 41 -17.31 -6.53 19.87
N ILE A 42 -16.31 -5.91 19.28
CA ILE A 42 -16.23 -4.43 19.16
C ILE A 42 -17.39 -3.87 18.35
N LEU A 43 -17.72 -4.53 17.21
CA LEU A 43 -18.77 -4.05 16.32
C LEU A 43 -20.18 -4.46 16.76
N GLY A 44 -20.29 -5.37 17.72
CA GLY A 44 -21.59 -5.85 18.19
C GLY A 44 -22.33 -6.70 17.17
N ILE A 45 -21.62 -7.45 16.35
CA ILE A 45 -22.17 -8.34 15.32
C ILE A 45 -21.57 -9.74 15.46
N SER A 46 -22.07 -10.71 14.68
CA SER A 46 -21.54 -12.07 14.70
C SER A 46 -20.18 -12.13 13.96
N ARG A 47 -19.42 -13.19 14.25
CA ARG A 47 -18.17 -13.47 13.51
C ARG A 47 -18.45 -13.64 12.02
N GLN A 48 -19.56 -14.29 11.66
CA GLN A 48 -19.96 -14.42 10.25
C GLN A 48 -20.27 -13.07 9.64
N GLY A 49 -20.91 -12.17 10.39
CA GLY A 49 -21.15 -10.80 9.96
C GLY A 49 -19.86 -10.05 9.66
N VAL A 50 -18.82 -10.26 10.48
CA VAL A 50 -17.49 -9.68 10.21
C VAL A 50 -16.91 -10.23 8.90
N ARG A 51 -16.96 -11.56 8.69
CA ARG A 51 -16.49 -12.18 7.46
C ARG A 51 -17.20 -11.62 6.24
N ASP A 52 -18.52 -11.47 6.33
CA ASP A 52 -19.32 -10.92 5.23
C ASP A 52 -18.93 -9.48 4.92
N ALA A 53 -18.73 -8.66 5.96
CA ALA A 53 -18.29 -7.28 5.80
C ALA A 53 -16.90 -7.20 5.13
N LEU A 54 -15.95 -8.04 5.57
CA LEU A 54 -14.61 -8.11 4.98
C LEU A 54 -14.64 -8.58 3.53
N ASN A 55 -15.46 -9.58 3.20
CA ASN A 55 -15.60 -10.08 1.84
C ASN A 55 -16.19 -9.01 0.92
N ARG A 56 -17.21 -8.30 1.36
CA ARG A 56 -17.81 -7.19 0.60
C ARG A 56 -16.81 -6.07 0.38
N ALA A 57 -16.06 -5.71 1.42
CA ALA A 57 -15.00 -4.69 1.32
C ALA A 57 -13.96 -5.11 0.28
N SER A 58 -13.47 -6.35 0.38
CA SER A 58 -12.47 -6.89 -0.56
C SER A 58 -12.94 -6.83 -2.00
N LEU A 59 -14.20 -7.24 -2.26
CA LEU A 59 -14.76 -7.20 -3.61
C LEU A 59 -14.83 -5.78 -4.16
N LYS A 60 -15.25 -4.82 -3.35
CA LYS A 60 -15.35 -3.42 -3.77
C LYS A 60 -13.99 -2.81 -4.01
N LEU A 61 -13.04 -3.03 -3.10
CA LEU A 61 -11.68 -2.52 -3.24
C LEU A 61 -11.02 -3.05 -4.52
N ASN A 62 -11.18 -4.35 -4.80
CA ASN A 62 -10.66 -4.95 -6.03
C ASN A 62 -11.35 -4.42 -7.28
N SER A 63 -12.64 -4.15 -7.22
CA SER A 63 -13.37 -3.57 -8.34
C SER A 63 -12.83 -2.19 -8.69
N TYR A 64 -12.56 -1.35 -7.69
CA TYR A 64 -11.94 -0.04 -7.92
C TYR A 64 -10.56 -0.18 -8.52
N GLU A 65 -9.75 -1.12 -8.00
CA GLU A 65 -8.40 -1.34 -8.54
C GLU A 65 -8.43 -1.80 -10.00
N GLN A 66 -9.36 -2.68 -10.37
CA GLN A 66 -9.49 -3.12 -11.75
C GLN A 66 -9.80 -1.96 -12.69
N ARG A 67 -10.54 -0.96 -12.22
CA ARG A 67 -10.92 0.20 -13.03
C ARG A 67 -9.87 1.29 -13.04
N LEU A 68 -9.24 1.56 -11.90
CA LEU A 68 -8.39 2.74 -11.71
C LEU A 68 -6.89 2.42 -11.73
N GLY A 69 -6.50 1.24 -11.25
CA GLY A 69 -5.11 0.79 -11.29
C GLY A 69 -4.12 1.59 -10.45
N LEU A 70 -4.58 2.28 -9.38
CA LEU A 70 -3.71 3.14 -8.57
C LEU A 70 -2.65 2.34 -7.82
N LEU A 71 -2.99 1.16 -7.31
CA LEU A 71 -2.03 0.29 -6.63
C LEU A 71 -1.00 -0.26 -7.61
N ARG A 72 -1.44 -0.67 -8.80
CA ARG A 72 -0.54 -1.15 -9.86
C ARG A 72 0.44 -0.06 -10.26
N GLU A 73 -0.03 1.15 -10.50
CA GLU A 73 0.84 2.29 -10.85
C GLU A 73 1.82 2.59 -9.72
N TYR A 74 1.37 2.53 -8.49
CA TYR A 74 2.23 2.73 -7.33
C TYR A 74 3.36 1.69 -7.28
N ARG A 75 3.02 0.39 -7.47
CA ARG A 75 4.01 -0.68 -7.48
C ARG A 75 5.00 -0.55 -8.62
N GLU A 76 4.54 -0.17 -9.81
CA GLU A 76 5.40 0.07 -10.97
C GLU A 76 6.37 1.22 -10.69
N ARG A 77 5.88 2.29 -10.08
CA ARG A 77 6.71 3.44 -9.69
C ARG A 77 7.77 3.05 -8.66
N LEU A 78 7.39 2.28 -7.65
CA LEU A 78 8.35 1.79 -6.64
C LEU A 78 9.41 0.91 -7.28
N SER A 79 9.03 0.02 -8.19
CA SER A 79 9.96 -0.85 -8.89
C SER A 79 10.94 -0.04 -9.75
N ALA A 80 10.44 0.95 -10.47
CA ALA A 80 11.28 1.83 -11.28
C ALA A 80 12.26 2.63 -10.40
N ALA A 81 11.78 3.16 -9.29
CA ALA A 81 12.62 3.90 -8.35
C ALA A 81 13.72 3.02 -7.76
N GLU A 82 13.41 1.76 -7.43
CA GLU A 82 14.40 0.80 -6.94
C GLU A 82 15.46 0.49 -8.01
N GLY A 83 15.05 0.36 -9.27
CA GLY A 83 15.98 0.18 -10.39
C GLY A 83 16.93 1.37 -10.56
N ILE A 84 16.41 2.59 -10.43
CA ILE A 84 17.23 3.80 -10.48
C ILE A 84 18.22 3.82 -9.34
N ARG A 85 17.78 3.51 -8.12
CA ARG A 85 18.62 3.46 -6.93
C ARG A 85 19.77 2.46 -7.11
N SER A 86 19.47 1.25 -7.57
CA SER A 86 20.48 0.21 -7.82
C SER A 86 21.51 0.66 -8.84
N ALA A 87 21.08 1.30 -9.92
CA ALA A 87 21.99 1.81 -10.96
C ALA A 87 22.90 2.90 -10.41
N VAL A 88 22.35 3.82 -9.59
CA VAL A 88 23.15 4.88 -8.99
C VAL A 88 24.18 4.30 -8.02
N GLU A 89 23.79 3.33 -7.20
CA GLU A 89 24.71 2.67 -6.27
C GLU A 89 25.85 1.97 -7.03
N ALA A 90 25.54 1.35 -8.16
CA ALA A 90 26.58 0.77 -9.04
C ALA A 90 27.54 1.83 -9.56
N ILE A 91 27.04 2.98 -9.99
CA ILE A 91 27.90 4.09 -10.44
C ILE A 91 28.83 4.55 -9.32
N LEU A 92 28.30 4.65 -8.10
CA LEU A 92 29.09 5.07 -6.93
C LEU A 92 30.22 4.10 -6.57
N THR A 93 30.14 2.83 -7.00
CA THR A 93 31.22 1.87 -6.83
C THR A 93 32.28 1.98 -7.92
N LEU A 94 31.97 2.63 -9.04
CA LEU A 94 32.83 2.72 -10.21
C LEU A 94 33.70 3.97 -10.25
N THR A 95 33.38 5.00 -9.47
CA THR A 95 34.06 6.28 -9.53
C THR A 95 34.11 6.98 -8.18
N ASP A 96 35.19 7.72 -7.95
CA ASP A 96 35.33 8.61 -6.80
C ASP A 96 35.22 10.10 -7.20
N ASP A 97 34.89 10.38 -8.45
CA ASP A 97 34.73 11.75 -8.94
C ASP A 97 33.69 12.50 -8.14
N PRO A 98 34.05 13.60 -7.44
CA PRO A 98 33.10 14.34 -6.61
C PRO A 98 31.91 14.90 -7.39
N ALA A 99 32.11 15.31 -8.66
CA ALA A 99 31.02 15.83 -9.47
C ALA A 99 30.00 14.74 -9.80
N VAL A 100 30.46 13.53 -10.12
CA VAL A 100 29.58 12.38 -10.37
C VAL A 100 28.85 12.01 -9.10
N ARG A 101 29.54 11.94 -7.97
CA ARG A 101 28.91 11.60 -6.69
C ARG A 101 27.85 12.62 -6.29
N THR A 102 28.08 13.90 -6.54
CA THR A 102 27.08 14.95 -6.29
C THR A 102 25.81 14.72 -7.09
N GLN A 103 25.95 14.40 -8.38
CA GLN A 103 24.79 14.12 -9.24
C GLN A 103 24.06 12.85 -8.80
N CYS A 104 24.79 11.81 -8.42
CA CYS A 104 24.18 10.59 -7.88
C CYS A 104 23.34 10.90 -6.62
N GLY A 105 23.85 11.74 -5.74
CA GLY A 105 23.11 12.18 -4.56
C GLY A 105 21.81 12.90 -4.93
N ALA A 106 21.86 13.75 -5.96
CA ALA A 106 20.68 14.44 -6.46
C ALA A 106 19.63 13.44 -6.98
N ILE A 107 20.07 12.47 -7.79
CA ILE A 107 19.16 11.43 -8.32
C ILE A 107 18.49 10.66 -7.18
N LEU A 108 19.25 10.27 -6.15
CA LEU A 108 18.70 9.53 -5.01
C LEU A 108 17.67 10.37 -4.24
N ARG A 109 17.89 11.68 -4.10
CA ARG A 109 16.89 12.55 -3.46
C ARG A 109 15.58 12.60 -4.26
N TYR A 110 15.65 12.72 -5.58
CA TYR A 110 14.46 12.71 -6.44
C TYR A 110 13.75 11.36 -6.37
N THR A 111 14.50 10.26 -6.33
CA THR A 111 13.95 8.92 -6.21
C THR A 111 13.18 8.75 -4.89
N ASP A 112 13.74 9.28 -3.79
CA ASP A 112 13.07 9.25 -2.49
C ASP A 112 11.78 10.06 -2.50
N MET A 113 11.75 11.21 -3.18
CA MET A 113 10.54 12.01 -3.34
C MET A 113 9.46 11.26 -4.13
N MET A 114 9.83 10.47 -5.13
CA MET A 114 8.89 9.66 -5.90
C MET A 114 8.23 8.57 -5.06
N ASN A 115 8.91 8.10 -4.03
CA ASN A 115 8.43 7.02 -3.17
C ASN A 115 7.55 7.52 -2.03
N GLU A 116 7.52 8.83 -1.77
CA GLU A 116 6.65 9.39 -0.74
C GLU A 116 5.20 9.37 -1.21
N ARG A 117 4.32 8.89 -0.34
CA ARG A 117 2.87 9.01 -0.53
C ARG A 117 2.38 10.14 0.34
N GLU A 118 1.52 10.97 -0.21
CA GLU A 118 0.80 11.94 0.57
C GLU A 118 -0.29 11.21 1.37
N ASP A 119 -0.25 11.35 2.67
CA ASP A 119 -1.29 10.81 3.55
C ASP A 119 -2.47 11.77 3.64
#